data_55c0470fa52c0a4c28e2e6aa5b05e45a
#
_entry.id   55c0470fa52c0a4c28e2e6aa5b05e45a
#
_cell.length_a   1.000
_cell.length_b   1.000
_cell.length_c   1.000
_cell.angle_alpha   90.00
_cell.angle_beta   90.00
_cell.angle_gamma   90.00
#
_symmetry.space_group_name_H-M   'P 1'
#
loop_
_entity.id
_entity.type
_entity.pdbx_description
1 polymer ?
#
loop_
_entity_poly.entity_id
_entity_poly.type
_entity_poly.pdbx_seq_one_letter_code
_entity_poly.pdbx_strand_id
1 'polypeptide(L)'
;MKIISGSLLLGLLCAACTQNPTPPNTQQDNKPTLSGGYIAAPATDTTLLLGDSLRITIHTDPSQTFDSVTLQIEKIRLHTQNPILYPTTDLGTGIHWLQATFWKNNNSLTDRRKLRILAPKPPKNYTYITEKEFPHDPKAYTQGLLFHDGYLYESTGQRGESSLRKVDLHSGDVLKKIDLAPEYFGEGLEYLNGKLYQLTWTKGTGFVYDAESFASLRTFHYNTQGWGLTTDGTSFYLTDGSENIYILDTANFRVVRTLQAYTERAPLKNLNELEWVDGRLYANVYTTDQIAIINPQNGVVEGLVALTGLLRPSATNAQADVLNGIAYDPATQRLFLTGKYWDYLYQVRLREK
;
A
#
# COMPACT_ATOMS: atom_id res chain seq x y z
N MET A 1 64.69 29.37 -1.31
CA MET A 1 65.52 30.49 -0.96
C MET A 1 64.81 31.36 0.04
N LYS A 2 65.34 31.37 1.27
CA LYS A 2 65.20 32.44 2.33
C LYS A 2 63.79 32.79 2.84
N ILE A 3 63.48 33.00 4.12
CA ILE A 3 64.24 32.93 5.40
C ILE A 3 63.15 33.22 6.46
N ILE A 4 63.13 32.44 7.46
CA ILE A 4 62.81 32.58 8.88
C ILE A 4 62.73 34.06 9.38
N SER A 5 61.67 34.31 10.20
CA SER A 5 61.97 35.09 11.40
C SER A 5 60.84 34.84 12.45
N GLY A 6 61.29 34.38 13.59
CA GLY A 6 60.51 34.17 14.80
C GLY A 6 60.46 35.45 15.64
N SER A 7 59.51 35.52 16.52
CA SER A 7 59.52 36.40 17.70
C SER A 7 58.89 35.71 18.87
N LEU A 8 59.73 35.48 19.83
CA LEU A 8 59.46 35.03 21.19
C LEU A 8 58.89 36.20 21.99
N LEU A 9 57.79 36.08 22.68
CA LEU A 9 57.44 36.96 23.76
C LEU A 9 56.94 36.17 24.99
N LEU A 10 57.59 36.55 26.04
CA LEU A 10 57.63 35.94 27.36
C LEU A 10 56.38 36.29 28.18
N GLY A 11 55.99 35.36 28.98
CA GLY A 11 55.05 35.18 30.03
C GLY A 11 54.41 36.32 30.81
N LEU A 12 53.28 36.00 31.35
CA LEU A 12 52.86 36.33 32.72
C LEU A 12 51.85 35.29 33.19
N LEU A 13 52.22 34.50 34.19
CA LEU A 13 51.29 33.65 34.94
C LEU A 13 50.46 34.54 35.86
N CYS A 14 49.14 34.61 35.59
CA CYS A 14 48.16 34.99 36.60
C CYS A 14 47.39 33.73 37.03
N ALA A 15 47.66 33.27 38.26
CA ALA A 15 46.88 32.26 38.92
C ALA A 15 45.49 32.88 39.28
N ALA A 16 44.48 32.56 38.49
CA ALA A 16 43.07 32.82 38.85
C ALA A 16 42.45 31.53 39.38
N CYS A 17 42.07 31.51 40.62
CA CYS A 17 41.26 30.48 41.25
C CYS A 17 39.93 30.34 40.49
N THR A 18 39.80 29.31 39.70
CA THR A 18 38.51 28.96 39.10
C THR A 18 37.76 28.10 40.12
N GLN A 19 36.77 28.71 40.78
CA GLN A 19 35.71 27.94 41.45
C GLN A 19 34.94 27.19 40.34
N ASN A 20 34.98 25.88 40.39
CA ASN A 20 34.11 25.03 39.53
C ASN A 20 32.64 25.34 39.87
N PRO A 21 31.79 25.72 38.92
CA PRO A 21 30.37 25.78 39.17
C PRO A 21 29.85 24.36 39.46
N THR A 22 29.23 24.21 40.60
CA THR A 22 28.46 23.01 40.95
C THR A 22 27.43 22.77 39.84
N PRO A 23 27.33 21.56 39.24
CA PRO A 23 26.29 21.31 38.25
C PRO A 23 24.92 21.54 38.91
N PRO A 24 23.94 22.10 38.16
CA PRO A 24 22.60 22.26 38.69
C PRO A 24 22.07 20.88 39.08
N ASN A 25 21.61 20.80 40.31
CA ASN A 25 20.92 19.64 40.86
C ASN A 25 19.66 19.44 40.01
N THR A 26 19.73 18.59 38.97
CA THR A 26 18.56 18.12 38.26
C THR A 26 17.79 17.27 39.26
N GLN A 27 16.86 17.90 39.96
CA GLN A 27 15.77 17.13 40.56
C GLN A 27 15.13 16.33 39.44
N GLN A 28 15.48 15.02 39.36
CA GLN A 28 14.67 14.08 38.69
C GLN A 28 13.29 14.16 39.34
N ASP A 29 12.34 14.75 38.61
CA ASP A 29 10.93 14.65 38.95
C ASP A 29 10.61 13.14 38.99
N ASN A 30 10.71 12.54 40.17
CA ASN A 30 10.22 11.22 40.47
C ASN A 30 8.68 11.27 40.42
N LYS A 31 8.13 11.48 39.23
CA LYS A 31 6.72 11.28 38.99
C LYS A 31 6.47 9.79 39.22
N PRO A 32 5.61 9.41 40.17
CA PRO A 32 5.39 7.99 40.46
C PRO A 32 4.93 7.31 39.16
N THR A 33 5.73 6.36 38.69
CA THR A 33 5.40 5.59 37.50
C THR A 33 4.16 4.75 37.80
N LEU A 34 3.06 5.03 37.15
CA LEU A 34 1.83 4.27 37.30
C LEU A 34 2.10 2.81 36.88
N SER A 35 1.73 1.83 37.69
CA SER A 35 1.94 0.41 37.46
C SER A 35 0.69 -0.41 37.83
N GLY A 36 0.70 -1.70 37.59
CA GLY A 36 -0.34 -2.63 38.05
C GLY A 36 -1.54 -2.79 37.13
N GLY A 37 -1.52 -2.21 35.93
CA GLY A 37 -2.55 -2.43 34.89
C GLY A 37 -1.90 -2.98 33.62
N TYR A 38 -2.44 -4.06 33.05
CA TYR A 38 -1.95 -4.62 31.78
C TYR A 38 -3.00 -5.53 31.10
N ILE A 39 -2.76 -5.85 29.84
CA ILE A 39 -3.53 -6.83 29.06
C ILE A 39 -3.00 -8.22 29.43
N ALA A 40 -3.78 -9.02 30.16
CA ALA A 40 -3.40 -10.38 30.56
C ALA A 40 -3.55 -11.37 29.40
N ALA A 41 -4.50 -11.14 28.51
CA ALA A 41 -4.69 -11.87 27.25
C ALA A 41 -5.25 -10.92 26.18
N PRO A 42 -4.89 -11.11 24.91
CA PRO A 42 -3.93 -12.07 24.38
C PRO A 42 -2.47 -11.69 24.68
N ALA A 43 -1.55 -12.62 24.46
CA ALA A 43 -0.12 -12.31 24.40
C ALA A 43 0.18 -11.41 23.19
N THR A 44 1.31 -10.69 23.24
CA THR A 44 1.78 -9.96 22.04
C THR A 44 2.12 -10.95 20.92
N ASP A 45 2.01 -10.51 19.66
CA ASP A 45 2.21 -11.33 18.45
C ASP A 45 1.27 -12.55 18.33
N THR A 46 0.12 -12.51 19.00
CA THR A 46 -0.92 -13.54 18.83
C THR A 46 -1.40 -13.55 17.37
N THR A 47 -1.42 -14.75 16.80
CA THR A 47 -1.94 -14.99 15.45
C THR A 47 -3.31 -15.66 15.54
N LEU A 48 -4.27 -15.13 14.78
CA LEU A 48 -5.66 -15.57 14.67
C LEU A 48 -6.03 -15.71 13.20
N LEU A 49 -7.08 -16.47 12.93
CA LEU A 49 -7.73 -16.48 11.62
C LEU A 49 -8.88 -15.47 11.59
N LEU A 50 -9.15 -14.93 10.42
CA LEU A 50 -10.36 -14.11 10.21
C LEU A 50 -11.61 -14.99 10.44
N GLY A 51 -12.46 -14.57 11.36
CA GLY A 51 -13.61 -15.34 11.84
C GLY A 51 -13.43 -15.92 13.25
N ASP A 52 -12.19 -15.94 13.78
CA ASP A 52 -11.97 -16.35 15.16
C ASP A 52 -12.55 -15.33 16.15
N SER A 53 -12.78 -15.79 17.38
CA SER A 53 -13.15 -14.93 18.50
C SER A 53 -11.94 -14.61 19.34
N LEU A 54 -11.52 -13.34 19.35
CA LEU A 54 -10.43 -12.84 20.17
C LEU A 54 -10.89 -12.69 21.62
N ARG A 55 -10.30 -13.46 22.53
CA ARG A 55 -10.53 -13.30 23.98
C ARG A 55 -9.56 -12.26 24.54
N ILE A 56 -10.10 -11.19 25.13
CA ILE A 56 -9.35 -10.11 25.77
C ILE A 56 -9.60 -10.15 27.29
N THR A 57 -8.53 -10.13 28.06
CA THR A 57 -8.57 -10.06 29.51
C THR A 57 -7.65 -8.97 30.00
N ILE A 58 -8.16 -8.08 30.85
CA ILE A 58 -7.40 -7.02 31.49
C ILE A 58 -7.14 -7.43 32.93
N HIS A 59 -5.92 -7.21 33.40
CA HIS A 59 -5.55 -7.32 34.80
C HIS A 59 -5.36 -5.94 35.41
N THR A 60 -5.85 -5.76 36.63
CA THR A 60 -5.56 -4.60 37.49
C THR A 60 -5.14 -5.11 38.85
N ASP A 61 -4.02 -4.61 39.36
CA ASP A 61 -3.56 -4.93 40.73
C ASP A 61 -4.63 -4.45 41.74
N PRO A 62 -5.14 -5.32 42.63
CA PRO A 62 -6.13 -4.94 43.64
C PRO A 62 -5.67 -3.85 44.61
N SER A 63 -4.35 -3.67 44.80
CA SER A 63 -3.77 -2.58 45.57
C SER A 63 -3.78 -1.22 44.88
N GLN A 64 -4.08 -1.20 43.57
CA GLN A 64 -4.09 -0.01 42.72
C GLN A 64 -5.53 0.27 42.24
N THR A 65 -6.03 1.45 42.56
CA THR A 65 -7.29 1.93 41.99
C THR A 65 -7.00 2.76 40.76
N PHE A 66 -7.69 2.49 39.65
CA PHE A 66 -7.68 3.30 38.43
C PHE A 66 -8.99 4.09 38.34
N ASP A 67 -8.89 5.36 37.93
CA ASP A 67 -10.07 6.22 37.74
C ASP A 67 -10.89 5.73 36.54
N SER A 68 -10.21 5.27 35.49
CA SER A 68 -10.83 4.66 34.32
C SER A 68 -9.86 3.79 33.53
N VAL A 69 -10.42 2.87 32.75
CA VAL A 69 -9.67 2.05 31.79
C VAL A 69 -10.35 2.21 30.42
N THR A 70 -9.57 2.49 29.39
CA THR A 70 -10.03 2.48 28.02
C THR A 70 -9.37 1.32 27.26
N LEU A 71 -10.16 0.64 26.43
CA LEU A 71 -9.70 -0.45 25.59
C LEU A 71 -10.10 -0.20 24.16
N GLN A 72 -9.17 -0.39 23.23
CA GLN A 72 -9.43 -0.20 21.80
C GLN A 72 -8.61 -1.14 20.94
N ILE A 73 -9.17 -1.51 19.78
CA ILE A 73 -8.44 -2.12 18.67
C ILE A 73 -8.49 -1.11 17.53
N GLU A 74 -7.31 -0.65 17.09
CA GLU A 74 -7.21 0.47 16.14
C GLU A 74 -8.03 1.68 16.63
N LYS A 75 -9.05 2.09 15.88
CA LYS A 75 -9.98 3.18 16.23
C LYS A 75 -11.26 2.68 16.90
N ILE A 76 -11.45 1.37 17.04
CA ILE A 76 -12.66 0.77 17.61
C ILE A 76 -12.53 0.73 19.12
N ARG A 77 -13.37 1.49 19.82
CA ARG A 77 -13.41 1.47 21.29
C ARG A 77 -14.26 0.28 21.75
N LEU A 78 -13.70 -0.50 22.68
CA LEU A 78 -14.35 -1.67 23.26
C LEU A 78 -14.91 -1.34 24.66
N HIS A 79 -15.94 -2.08 25.07
CA HIS A 79 -16.40 -2.08 26.45
C HIS A 79 -15.36 -2.75 27.35
N THR A 80 -15.26 -2.33 28.62
CA THR A 80 -14.28 -2.86 29.56
C THR A 80 -14.80 -4.04 30.41
N GLN A 81 -15.92 -4.66 30.01
CA GLN A 81 -16.40 -5.89 30.65
C GLN A 81 -15.35 -7.01 30.44
N ASN A 82 -14.94 -7.65 31.51
CA ASN A 82 -13.81 -8.58 31.52
C ASN A 82 -14.30 -10.01 31.86
N PRO A 83 -14.06 -11.06 31.03
CA PRO A 83 -13.38 -11.02 29.71
C PRO A 83 -14.27 -10.51 28.58
N ILE A 84 -13.62 -9.99 27.51
CA ILE A 84 -14.29 -9.61 26.26
C ILE A 84 -14.05 -10.69 25.22
N LEU A 85 -15.06 -11.03 24.44
CA LEU A 85 -14.97 -11.82 23.22
C LEU A 85 -15.26 -10.89 22.03
N TYR A 86 -14.25 -10.70 21.17
CA TYR A 86 -14.35 -9.78 20.02
C TYR A 86 -14.20 -10.57 18.71
N PRO A 87 -15.15 -10.47 17.76
CA PRO A 87 -15.05 -11.17 16.47
C PRO A 87 -13.99 -10.53 15.60
N THR A 88 -13.06 -11.31 15.05
CA THR A 88 -11.99 -10.81 14.17
C THR A 88 -12.52 -10.38 12.79
N THR A 89 -13.76 -10.76 12.43
CA THR A 89 -14.42 -10.37 11.17
C THR A 89 -14.49 -8.86 10.96
N ASP A 90 -14.58 -8.09 12.03
CA ASP A 90 -14.71 -6.63 11.99
C ASP A 90 -13.37 -5.93 11.70
N LEU A 91 -12.25 -6.66 11.79
CA LEU A 91 -10.90 -6.11 11.63
C LEU A 91 -10.37 -6.27 10.19
N GLY A 92 -10.66 -7.40 9.55
CA GLY A 92 -10.00 -7.83 8.33
C GLY A 92 -8.66 -8.50 8.61
N THR A 93 -7.97 -8.94 7.54
CA THR A 93 -6.64 -9.53 7.64
C THR A 93 -5.57 -8.47 7.90
N GLY A 94 -4.43 -8.87 8.46
CA GLY A 94 -3.30 -7.97 8.68
C GLY A 94 -2.82 -7.86 10.12
N ILE A 95 -2.05 -6.81 10.37
CA ILE A 95 -1.55 -6.45 11.70
C ILE A 95 -2.47 -5.43 12.34
N HIS A 96 -2.90 -5.71 13.57
CA HIS A 96 -3.76 -4.85 14.37
C HIS A 96 -3.16 -4.63 15.75
N TRP A 97 -3.48 -3.48 16.35
CA TRP A 97 -3.00 -3.12 17.67
C TRP A 97 -4.16 -3.04 18.66
N LEU A 98 -4.15 -3.95 19.64
CA LEU A 98 -4.97 -3.86 20.84
C LEU A 98 -4.25 -2.99 21.86
N GLN A 99 -4.94 -1.99 22.39
CA GLN A 99 -4.38 -1.05 23.37
C GLN A 99 -5.32 -0.93 24.58
N ALA A 100 -4.76 -1.07 25.77
CA ALA A 100 -5.41 -0.70 27.03
C ALA A 100 -4.71 0.52 27.62
N THR A 101 -5.46 1.54 28.06
CA THR A 101 -4.94 2.70 28.75
C THR A 101 -5.62 2.82 30.12
N PHE A 102 -4.82 2.81 31.17
CA PHE A 102 -5.25 2.90 32.55
C PHE A 102 -4.96 4.31 33.06
N TRP A 103 -5.96 4.99 33.61
CA TRP A 103 -5.86 6.37 34.07
C TRP A 103 -5.94 6.46 35.60
N LYS A 104 -5.11 7.31 36.21
CA LYS A 104 -5.13 7.66 37.63
C LYS A 104 -4.55 9.05 37.86
N ASN A 105 -5.32 9.94 38.49
CA ASN A 105 -4.88 11.31 38.84
C ASN A 105 -4.21 12.03 37.65
N ASN A 106 -4.83 12.06 36.47
CA ASN A 106 -4.32 12.63 35.22
C ASN A 106 -3.03 12.00 34.69
N ASN A 107 -2.54 10.88 35.26
CA ASN A 107 -1.49 10.06 34.68
C ASN A 107 -2.10 8.88 33.94
N SER A 108 -1.37 8.34 32.97
CA SER A 108 -1.80 7.15 32.23
C SER A 108 -0.69 6.12 32.11
N LEU A 109 -1.09 4.85 32.12
CA LEU A 109 -0.28 3.70 31.78
C LEU A 109 -0.91 3.05 30.56
N THR A 110 -0.13 2.80 29.50
CA THR A 110 -0.61 2.17 28.27
C THR A 110 0.10 0.86 28.05
N ASP A 111 -0.67 -0.20 27.81
CA ASP A 111 -0.20 -1.50 27.39
C ASP A 111 -0.74 -1.83 26.01
N ARG A 112 0.10 -2.40 25.13
CA ARG A 112 -0.24 -2.72 23.74
C ARG A 112 0.07 -4.16 23.42
N ARG A 113 -0.79 -4.78 22.59
CA ARG A 113 -0.58 -6.10 22.01
C ARG A 113 -0.71 -6.03 20.51
N LYS A 114 0.25 -6.58 19.82
CA LYS A 114 0.22 -6.77 18.37
C LYS A 114 -0.54 -8.06 18.08
N LEU A 115 -1.50 -7.97 17.19
CA LEU A 115 -2.29 -9.09 16.69
C LEU A 115 -2.01 -9.26 15.20
N ARG A 116 -1.98 -10.51 14.74
CA ARG A 116 -1.91 -10.85 13.32
C ARG A 116 -3.14 -11.66 12.95
N ILE A 117 -3.91 -11.18 11.96
CA ILE A 117 -5.09 -11.88 11.46
C ILE A 117 -4.79 -12.39 10.06
N LEU A 118 -4.82 -13.70 9.88
CA LEU A 118 -4.59 -14.39 8.62
C LEU A 118 -5.91 -14.70 7.92
N ALA A 119 -5.86 -15.00 6.62
CA ALA A 119 -7.02 -15.52 5.90
C ALA A 119 -7.45 -16.89 6.50
N PRO A 120 -8.76 -17.20 6.52
CA PRO A 120 -9.27 -18.42 7.14
C PRO A 120 -9.02 -19.68 6.30
N LYS A 121 -8.68 -19.52 5.02
CA LYS A 121 -8.46 -20.61 4.07
C LYS A 121 -7.34 -20.25 3.09
N PRO A 122 -6.66 -21.26 2.50
CA PRO A 122 -5.74 -21.03 1.39
C PRO A 122 -6.46 -20.38 0.20
N PRO A 123 -5.76 -19.55 -0.61
CA PRO A 123 -6.32 -19.02 -1.84
C PRO A 123 -6.60 -20.15 -2.84
N LYS A 124 -7.66 -20.00 -3.62
CA LYS A 124 -7.93 -20.86 -4.77
C LYS A 124 -6.87 -20.65 -5.83
N ASN A 125 -6.52 -21.71 -6.52
CA ASN A 125 -5.55 -21.66 -7.62
C ASN A 125 -6.29 -21.58 -8.95
N TYR A 126 -5.90 -20.61 -9.78
CA TYR A 126 -6.44 -20.42 -11.12
C TYR A 126 -5.33 -20.57 -12.16
N THR A 127 -5.72 -20.94 -13.34
CA THR A 127 -4.96 -20.85 -14.58
C THR A 127 -5.77 -20.05 -15.60
N TYR A 128 -5.27 -19.92 -16.80
CA TYR A 128 -5.89 -19.13 -17.86
C TYR A 128 -6.10 -19.94 -19.14
N ILE A 129 -6.98 -19.42 -19.98
CA ILE A 129 -7.16 -19.79 -21.36
C ILE A 129 -7.04 -18.51 -22.17
N THR A 130 -6.08 -18.44 -23.09
CA THR A 130 -5.98 -17.33 -24.04
C THR A 130 -7.10 -17.46 -25.06
N GLU A 131 -7.95 -16.46 -25.13
CA GLU A 131 -9.07 -16.41 -26.06
C GLU A 131 -8.72 -15.63 -27.33
N LYS A 132 -7.94 -14.54 -27.16
CA LYS A 132 -7.50 -13.68 -28.25
C LYS A 132 -6.20 -12.96 -27.90
N GLU A 133 -5.43 -12.62 -28.94
CA GLU A 133 -4.22 -11.82 -28.87
C GLU A 133 -4.44 -10.53 -29.67
N PHE A 134 -3.96 -9.40 -29.15
CA PHE A 134 -4.01 -8.10 -29.80
C PHE A 134 -2.60 -7.51 -29.86
N PRO A 135 -2.27 -6.74 -30.90
CA PRO A 135 -0.98 -6.04 -30.92
C PRO A 135 -0.84 -5.08 -29.72
N HIS A 136 0.36 -4.96 -29.19
CA HIS A 136 0.70 -4.03 -28.14
C HIS A 136 2.07 -3.41 -28.44
N ASP A 137 2.31 -2.15 -28.04
CA ASP A 137 3.55 -1.44 -28.31
C ASP A 137 4.72 -2.03 -27.49
N PRO A 138 5.71 -2.72 -28.10
CA PRO A 138 6.85 -3.30 -27.38
C PRO A 138 7.79 -2.25 -26.78
N LYS A 139 7.52 -0.96 -26.94
CA LYS A 139 8.22 0.14 -26.25
C LYS A 139 7.46 0.63 -25.03
N ALA A 140 6.26 0.13 -24.77
CA ALA A 140 5.48 0.51 -23.62
C ALA A 140 6.00 -0.19 -22.35
N TYR A 141 6.54 0.59 -21.42
CA TYR A 141 6.82 0.13 -20.05
C TYR A 141 5.54 0.26 -19.21
N THR A 142 4.61 -0.68 -19.42
CA THR A 142 3.26 -0.61 -18.87
C THR A 142 3.26 -0.60 -17.35
N GLN A 143 2.64 0.42 -16.75
CA GLN A 143 2.53 0.61 -15.31
C GLN A 143 1.08 0.77 -14.82
N GLY A 144 0.18 1.16 -15.71
CA GLY A 144 -1.26 1.20 -15.45
C GLY A 144 -2.00 0.95 -16.76
N LEU A 145 -3.06 0.17 -16.71
CA LEU A 145 -3.85 -0.21 -17.86
C LEU A 145 -5.33 -0.21 -17.46
N LEU A 146 -6.21 0.29 -18.31
CA LEU A 146 -7.65 0.16 -18.15
C LEU A 146 -8.36 0.09 -19.52
N PHE A 147 -9.56 -0.47 -19.53
CA PHE A 147 -10.43 -0.51 -20.69
C PHE A 147 -11.66 0.37 -20.48
N HIS A 148 -11.91 1.32 -21.40
CA HIS A 148 -13.07 2.18 -21.32
C HIS A 148 -13.56 2.55 -22.73
N ASP A 149 -14.89 2.41 -22.99
CA ASP A 149 -15.56 2.77 -24.24
C ASP A 149 -14.88 2.23 -25.49
N GLY A 150 -14.44 0.96 -25.48
CA GLY A 150 -13.84 0.29 -26.62
C GLY A 150 -12.35 0.55 -26.83
N TYR A 151 -11.73 1.36 -25.98
CA TYR A 151 -10.31 1.71 -26.04
C TYR A 151 -9.56 1.26 -24.79
N LEU A 152 -8.27 1.04 -24.96
CA LEU A 152 -7.35 0.94 -23.84
C LEU A 152 -6.80 2.32 -23.50
N TYR A 153 -6.63 2.58 -22.21
CA TYR A 153 -5.85 3.69 -21.70
C TYR A 153 -4.67 3.12 -20.94
N GLU A 154 -3.50 3.67 -21.20
CA GLU A 154 -2.25 3.13 -20.69
C GLU A 154 -1.39 4.22 -20.08
N SER A 155 -0.85 3.97 -18.89
CA SER A 155 0.20 4.73 -18.26
C SER A 155 1.50 3.97 -18.40
N THR A 156 2.53 4.62 -18.97
CA THR A 156 3.86 4.01 -19.08
C THR A 156 4.86 4.65 -18.13
N GLY A 157 5.78 3.83 -17.64
CA GLY A 157 6.88 4.25 -16.78
C GLY A 157 8.13 4.70 -17.57
N GLN A 158 9.25 4.81 -16.88
CA GLN A 158 10.58 5.28 -17.27
C GLN A 158 10.72 6.81 -17.31
N ARG A 159 11.70 7.32 -16.55
CA ARG A 159 11.96 8.76 -16.48
C ARG A 159 12.40 9.32 -17.82
N GLY A 160 11.73 10.38 -18.27
CA GLY A 160 11.95 10.98 -19.59
C GLY A 160 11.17 10.28 -20.72
N GLU A 161 10.52 9.15 -20.45
CA GLU A 161 9.76 8.38 -21.45
C GLU A 161 8.31 8.08 -20.97
N SER A 162 7.99 8.41 -19.73
CA SER A 162 6.65 8.18 -19.16
C SER A 162 5.56 8.93 -19.91
N SER A 163 4.44 8.26 -20.15
CA SER A 163 3.35 8.83 -20.91
C SER A 163 1.97 8.35 -20.42
N LEU A 164 0.93 9.11 -20.78
CA LEU A 164 -0.47 8.70 -20.76
C LEU A 164 -0.91 8.50 -22.21
N ARG A 165 -1.56 7.37 -22.52
CA ARG A 165 -1.93 6.98 -23.88
C ARG A 165 -3.40 6.56 -23.97
N LYS A 166 -4.03 6.80 -25.11
CA LYS A 166 -5.26 6.13 -25.59
C LYS A 166 -4.88 5.25 -26.76
N VAL A 167 -5.23 3.98 -26.70
CA VAL A 167 -4.78 2.95 -27.66
C VAL A 167 -5.99 2.24 -28.24
N ASP A 168 -5.97 2.02 -29.55
CA ASP A 168 -6.95 1.16 -30.21
C ASP A 168 -6.72 -0.30 -29.85
N LEU A 169 -7.76 -0.97 -29.34
CA LEU A 169 -7.65 -2.36 -28.89
C LEU A 169 -7.25 -3.31 -30.01
N HIS A 170 -7.70 -3.08 -31.24
CA HIS A 170 -7.54 -4.05 -32.32
C HIS A 170 -6.23 -3.90 -33.08
N SER A 171 -5.79 -2.68 -33.31
CA SER A 171 -4.54 -2.41 -34.02
C SER A 171 -3.33 -2.22 -33.12
N GLY A 172 -3.55 -1.88 -31.85
CA GLY A 172 -2.48 -1.47 -30.92
C GLY A 172 -1.95 -0.06 -31.19
N ASP A 173 -2.58 0.71 -32.10
CA ASP A 173 -2.15 2.05 -32.45
C ASP A 173 -2.41 3.04 -31.32
N VAL A 174 -1.40 3.85 -31.01
CA VAL A 174 -1.53 4.95 -30.05
C VAL A 174 -2.26 6.13 -30.71
N LEU A 175 -3.56 6.25 -30.42
CA LEU A 175 -4.42 7.29 -31.01
C LEU A 175 -4.17 8.66 -30.39
N LYS A 176 -3.80 8.69 -29.11
CA LYS A 176 -3.52 9.91 -28.37
C LYS A 176 -2.44 9.65 -27.32
N LYS A 177 -1.54 10.62 -27.14
CA LYS A 177 -0.44 10.52 -26.18
C LYS A 177 -0.11 11.89 -25.61
N ILE A 178 0.21 11.93 -24.31
CA ILE A 178 0.93 13.03 -23.67
C ILE A 178 2.09 12.47 -22.89
N ASP A 179 3.23 13.16 -22.92
CA ASP A 179 4.41 12.78 -22.15
C ASP A 179 4.41 13.49 -20.80
N LEU A 180 4.85 12.80 -19.76
CA LEU A 180 5.07 13.40 -18.45
C LEU A 180 6.39 14.17 -18.47
N ALA A 181 6.52 15.16 -17.57
CA ALA A 181 7.78 15.83 -17.35
C ALA A 181 8.86 14.82 -16.90
N PRO A 182 10.15 15.01 -17.32
CA PRO A 182 11.21 13.99 -17.20
C PRO A 182 11.49 13.52 -15.77
N GLU A 183 11.16 14.31 -14.76
CA GLU A 183 11.32 13.98 -13.35
C GLU A 183 10.31 12.98 -12.82
N TYR A 184 9.22 12.73 -13.55
CA TYR A 184 8.18 11.79 -13.17
C TYR A 184 8.40 10.41 -13.80
N PHE A 185 8.03 9.41 -13.04
CA PHE A 185 7.90 8.04 -13.51
C PHE A 185 6.40 7.68 -13.39
N GLY A 186 5.71 7.53 -14.53
CA GLY A 186 4.29 7.21 -14.56
C GLY A 186 4.01 5.83 -14.01
N GLU A 187 2.89 5.70 -13.29
CA GLU A 187 2.46 4.48 -12.60
C GLU A 187 0.97 4.24 -12.84
N GLY A 188 0.26 3.66 -11.89
CA GLY A 188 -1.14 3.30 -11.97
C GLY A 188 -2.05 4.35 -12.59
N LEU A 189 -3.07 3.90 -13.29
CA LEU A 189 -4.00 4.73 -14.06
C LEU A 189 -5.43 4.26 -13.81
N GLU A 190 -6.36 5.23 -13.65
CA GLU A 190 -7.76 4.91 -13.50
C GLU A 190 -8.67 5.97 -14.15
N TYR A 191 -9.84 5.53 -14.60
CA TYR A 191 -10.90 6.38 -15.12
C TYR A 191 -12.05 6.52 -14.12
N LEU A 192 -12.45 7.76 -13.84
CA LEU A 192 -13.64 8.03 -13.05
C LEU A 192 -14.31 9.33 -13.47
N ASN A 193 -15.61 9.26 -13.81
CA ASN A 193 -16.45 10.43 -14.09
C ASN A 193 -15.86 11.39 -15.13
N GLY A 194 -15.45 10.88 -16.29
CA GLY A 194 -14.91 11.68 -17.40
C GLY A 194 -13.46 12.14 -17.19
N LYS A 195 -12.76 11.59 -16.22
CA LYS A 195 -11.38 11.98 -15.89
C LYS A 195 -10.48 10.77 -15.79
N LEU A 196 -9.21 10.97 -16.15
CA LEU A 196 -8.14 10.01 -15.94
C LEU A 196 -7.27 10.46 -14.77
N TYR A 197 -6.92 9.51 -13.91
CA TYR A 197 -6.10 9.70 -12.71
C TYR A 197 -4.84 8.88 -12.85
N GLN A 198 -3.69 9.54 -12.97
CA GLN A 198 -2.39 8.88 -13.16
C GLN A 198 -1.49 9.10 -11.95
N LEU A 199 -0.94 8.03 -11.41
CA LEU A 199 0.03 8.08 -10.33
C LEU A 199 1.45 8.31 -10.85
N THR A 200 2.35 8.66 -9.93
CA THR A 200 3.80 8.63 -10.15
C THR A 200 4.49 7.84 -9.03
N TRP A 201 5.60 7.16 -9.32
CA TRP A 201 6.27 6.24 -8.40
C TRP A 201 6.63 6.87 -7.04
N THR A 202 7.67 7.72 -7.01
CA THR A 202 8.28 8.18 -5.74
C THR A 202 8.03 9.66 -5.44
N LYS A 203 7.34 10.37 -6.33
CA LYS A 203 7.09 11.81 -6.16
C LYS A 203 5.87 12.10 -5.28
N GLY A 204 5.04 11.08 -4.97
CA GLY A 204 3.80 11.28 -4.21
C GLY A 204 2.84 12.27 -4.87
N THR A 205 2.96 12.44 -6.19
CA THR A 205 2.14 13.34 -7.00
C THR A 205 1.35 12.53 -8.01
N GLY A 206 0.06 12.74 -8.07
CA GLY A 206 -0.81 12.23 -9.12
C GLY A 206 -1.36 13.35 -9.98
N PHE A 207 -1.70 13.03 -11.21
CA PHE A 207 -2.27 13.94 -12.19
C PHE A 207 -3.71 13.56 -12.48
N VAL A 208 -4.54 14.58 -12.72
CA VAL A 208 -5.92 14.42 -13.17
C VAL A 208 -6.04 15.08 -14.52
N TYR A 209 -6.52 14.32 -15.50
CA TYR A 209 -6.74 14.80 -16.86
C TYR A 209 -8.22 14.68 -17.23
N ASP A 210 -8.68 15.53 -18.12
CA ASP A 210 -9.90 15.29 -18.86
C ASP A 210 -9.72 14.08 -19.80
N ALA A 211 -10.62 13.12 -19.76
CA ALA A 211 -10.42 11.83 -20.45
C ALA A 211 -10.53 11.94 -21.97
N GLU A 212 -11.25 12.94 -22.50
CA GLU A 212 -11.40 13.13 -23.92
C GLU A 212 -10.25 13.94 -24.50
N SER A 213 -9.96 15.11 -23.91
CA SER A 213 -8.95 16.05 -24.43
C SER A 213 -7.53 15.76 -23.93
N PHE A 214 -7.34 15.00 -22.87
CA PHE A 214 -6.09 14.81 -22.11
C PHE A 214 -5.54 16.14 -21.55
N ALA A 215 -6.37 17.17 -21.46
CA ALA A 215 -5.99 18.41 -20.81
C ALA A 215 -5.74 18.16 -19.31
N SER A 216 -4.62 18.66 -18.80
CA SER A 216 -4.32 18.59 -17.38
C SER A 216 -5.29 19.48 -16.60
N LEU A 217 -6.00 18.91 -15.63
CA LEU A 217 -7.00 19.61 -14.83
C LEU A 217 -6.45 20.04 -13.47
N ARG A 218 -5.78 19.13 -12.77
CA ARG A 218 -5.19 19.36 -11.46
C ARG A 218 -4.20 18.27 -11.08
N THR A 219 -3.47 18.50 -10.00
CA THR A 219 -2.66 17.48 -9.31
C THR A 219 -3.30 17.11 -7.99
N PHE A 220 -2.90 15.95 -7.44
CA PHE A 220 -3.19 15.53 -6.09
C PHE A 220 -1.94 14.91 -5.45
N HIS A 221 -1.96 14.72 -4.13
CA HIS A 221 -0.80 14.20 -3.40
C HIS A 221 -1.18 13.02 -2.51
N TYR A 222 -0.24 12.10 -2.36
CA TYR A 222 -0.32 10.95 -1.47
C TYR A 222 1.04 10.72 -0.79
N ASN A 223 1.05 10.05 0.37
CA ASN A 223 2.24 9.95 1.25
C ASN A 223 2.92 8.57 1.19
N THR A 224 2.81 7.88 0.06
CA THR A 224 3.43 6.57 -0.18
C THR A 224 4.01 6.54 -1.59
N GLN A 225 4.59 5.44 -2.01
CA GLN A 225 4.82 5.21 -3.44
C GLN A 225 3.47 4.97 -4.13
N GLY A 226 3.35 5.41 -5.37
CA GLY A 226 2.20 5.05 -6.21
C GLY A 226 2.61 3.91 -7.13
N TRP A 227 1.90 2.77 -7.07
CA TRP A 227 2.13 1.65 -7.98
C TRP A 227 0.87 1.39 -8.82
N GLY A 228 -0.13 0.69 -8.31
CA GLY A 228 -1.41 0.48 -8.99
C GLY A 228 -2.50 1.41 -8.50
N LEU A 229 -3.50 1.64 -9.32
CA LEU A 229 -4.69 2.44 -9.01
C LEU A 229 -5.91 1.85 -9.70
N THR A 230 -7.00 1.63 -8.96
CA THR A 230 -8.30 1.27 -9.52
C THR A 230 -9.43 1.89 -8.69
N THR A 231 -10.69 1.74 -9.15
CA THR A 231 -11.87 2.27 -8.47
C THR A 231 -13.04 1.29 -8.49
N ASP A 232 -13.85 1.32 -7.41
CA ASP A 232 -15.18 0.69 -7.37
C ASP A 232 -16.30 1.66 -7.80
N GLY A 233 -15.93 2.86 -8.29
CA GLY A 233 -16.83 3.96 -8.62
C GLY A 233 -17.09 4.92 -7.45
N THR A 234 -16.77 4.53 -6.21
CA THR A 234 -16.99 5.34 -4.99
C THR A 234 -15.69 5.69 -4.26
N SER A 235 -14.71 4.83 -4.32
CA SER A 235 -13.38 4.97 -3.70
C SER A 235 -12.29 4.60 -4.69
N PHE A 236 -11.10 5.16 -4.52
CA PHE A 236 -9.91 4.65 -5.17
C PHE A 236 -9.20 3.65 -4.29
N TYR A 237 -8.55 2.66 -4.92
CA TYR A 237 -7.67 1.67 -4.30
C TYR A 237 -6.27 1.85 -4.87
N LEU A 238 -5.29 2.07 -4.01
CA LEU A 238 -3.89 2.33 -4.38
C LEU A 238 -2.98 1.29 -3.74
N THR A 239 -2.06 0.72 -4.52
CA THR A 239 -0.97 -0.14 -4.06
C THR A 239 0.35 0.63 -4.01
N ASP A 240 1.30 0.16 -3.18
CA ASP A 240 2.63 0.78 -3.01
C ASP A 240 3.80 -0.23 -3.04
N GLY A 241 3.53 -1.46 -3.50
CA GLY A 241 4.50 -2.55 -3.50
C GLY A 241 4.61 -3.31 -2.18
N SER A 242 3.91 -2.89 -1.13
CA SER A 242 3.76 -3.69 0.09
C SER A 242 2.55 -4.64 0.01
N GLU A 243 2.13 -5.16 1.15
CA GLU A 243 0.84 -5.83 1.32
C GLU A 243 -0.34 -4.87 1.52
N ASN A 244 -0.08 -3.56 1.63
CA ASN A 244 -1.11 -2.57 1.87
C ASN A 244 -1.83 -2.17 0.57
N ILE A 245 -3.14 -1.99 0.69
CA ILE A 245 -4.00 -1.38 -0.31
C ILE A 245 -4.71 -0.22 0.38
N TYR A 246 -4.41 1.00 -0.05
CA TYR A 246 -4.98 2.22 0.52
C TYR A 246 -6.28 2.56 -0.17
N ILE A 247 -7.36 2.66 0.60
CA ILE A 247 -8.66 3.12 0.12
C ILE A 247 -8.70 4.63 0.30
N LEU A 248 -8.89 5.35 -0.80
CA LEU A 248 -8.86 6.82 -0.84
C LEU A 248 -10.25 7.38 -1.14
N ASP A 249 -10.56 8.49 -0.51
CA ASP A 249 -11.70 9.32 -0.86
C ASP A 249 -11.50 9.96 -2.25
N THR A 250 -12.48 9.86 -3.14
CA THR A 250 -12.37 10.30 -4.54
C THR A 250 -12.32 11.81 -4.71
N ALA A 251 -12.78 12.58 -3.74
CA ALA A 251 -12.80 14.04 -3.83
C ALA A 251 -11.47 14.67 -3.38
N ASN A 252 -10.84 14.14 -2.31
CA ASN A 252 -9.69 14.75 -1.66
C ASN A 252 -8.46 13.84 -1.54
N PHE A 253 -8.53 12.57 -2.00
CA PHE A 253 -7.46 11.56 -2.01
C PHE A 253 -6.91 11.22 -0.61
N ARG A 254 -7.65 11.50 0.45
CA ARG A 254 -7.25 11.08 1.79
C ARG A 254 -7.50 9.60 2.00
N VAL A 255 -6.55 8.94 2.65
CA VAL A 255 -6.71 7.55 3.07
C VAL A 255 -7.83 7.47 4.11
N VAL A 256 -8.91 6.79 3.77
CA VAL A 256 -10.05 6.53 4.67
C VAL A 256 -9.89 5.20 5.38
N ARG A 257 -9.23 4.23 4.72
CA ARG A 257 -8.96 2.90 5.26
C ARG A 257 -7.73 2.30 4.57
N THR A 258 -7.03 1.40 5.26
CA THR A 258 -5.98 0.55 4.68
C THR A 258 -6.40 -0.91 4.84
N LEU A 259 -6.39 -1.65 3.75
CA LEU A 259 -6.47 -3.11 3.75
C LEU A 259 -5.05 -3.68 3.76
N GLN A 260 -4.90 -4.88 4.29
CA GLN A 260 -3.66 -5.63 4.23
C GLN A 260 -3.94 -6.99 3.60
N ALA A 261 -3.32 -7.27 2.46
CA ALA A 261 -3.54 -8.50 1.72
C ALA A 261 -2.78 -9.67 2.36
N TYR A 262 -3.51 -10.64 2.89
CA TYR A 262 -2.94 -11.82 3.55
C TYR A 262 -3.54 -13.11 3.03
N THR A 263 -2.69 -14.12 2.94
CA THR A 263 -3.08 -15.52 2.82
C THR A 263 -3.27 -16.16 4.20
N GLU A 264 -3.54 -17.44 4.25
CA GLU A 264 -3.61 -18.22 5.49
C GLU A 264 -2.24 -18.40 6.19
N ARG A 265 -1.15 -17.94 5.57
CA ARG A 265 0.22 -18.08 6.06
C ARG A 265 0.92 -16.76 6.31
N ALA A 266 0.77 -15.81 5.39
CA ALA A 266 1.63 -14.63 5.37
C ALA A 266 1.00 -13.45 4.63
N PRO A 267 1.54 -12.21 4.81
CA PRO A 267 1.22 -11.09 3.93
C PRO A 267 1.63 -11.39 2.49
N LEU A 268 0.81 -10.99 1.55
CA LEU A 268 1.14 -10.99 0.13
C LEU A 268 1.69 -9.61 -0.26
N LYS A 269 2.99 -9.53 -0.47
CA LYS A 269 3.70 -8.30 -0.84
C LYS A 269 3.88 -8.16 -2.35
N ASN A 270 4.49 -7.05 -2.73
CA ASN A 270 4.78 -6.70 -4.11
C ASN A 270 3.51 -6.51 -4.97
N LEU A 271 2.43 -6.06 -4.35
CA LEU A 271 1.21 -5.70 -5.07
C LEU A 271 1.52 -4.49 -5.96
N ASN A 272 1.30 -4.66 -7.27
CA ASN A 272 1.61 -3.65 -8.27
C ASN A 272 0.33 -3.18 -8.97
N GLU A 273 0.30 -3.23 -10.28
CA GLU A 273 -0.83 -2.79 -11.07
C GLU A 273 -2.12 -3.49 -10.61
N LEU A 274 -3.23 -2.77 -10.60
CA LEU A 274 -4.44 -3.11 -9.84
C LEU A 274 -5.68 -2.80 -10.67
N GLU A 275 -6.62 -3.75 -10.73
CA GLU A 275 -7.88 -3.61 -11.45
C GLU A 275 -9.08 -4.08 -10.63
N TRP A 276 -10.22 -3.37 -10.77
CA TRP A 276 -11.49 -3.75 -10.17
C TRP A 276 -12.26 -4.69 -11.10
N VAL A 277 -12.41 -5.97 -10.71
CA VAL A 277 -13.07 -7.00 -11.49
C VAL A 277 -14.19 -7.64 -10.68
N ASP A 278 -15.44 -7.41 -11.06
CA ASP A 278 -16.64 -8.04 -10.46
C ASP A 278 -16.65 -8.06 -8.92
N GLY A 279 -16.34 -6.92 -8.30
CA GLY A 279 -16.35 -6.80 -6.84
C GLY A 279 -15.10 -7.36 -6.15
N ARG A 280 -14.02 -7.58 -6.88
CA ARG A 280 -12.71 -8.02 -6.37
C ARG A 280 -11.61 -7.14 -6.91
N LEU A 281 -10.51 -7.06 -6.16
CA LEU A 281 -9.28 -6.44 -6.61
C LEU A 281 -8.39 -7.52 -7.23
N TYR A 282 -8.00 -7.32 -8.48
CA TYR A 282 -6.99 -8.10 -9.15
C TYR A 282 -5.68 -7.32 -9.13
N ALA A 283 -4.61 -7.88 -8.60
CA ALA A 283 -3.33 -7.21 -8.45
C ALA A 283 -2.20 -8.03 -9.06
N ASN A 284 -1.39 -7.44 -9.91
CA ASN A 284 -0.12 -8.04 -10.30
C ASN A 284 0.79 -8.21 -9.07
N VAL A 285 1.38 -9.39 -8.93
CA VAL A 285 2.41 -9.65 -7.92
C VAL A 285 3.77 -9.45 -8.57
N TYR A 286 4.37 -8.27 -8.38
CA TYR A 286 5.58 -7.83 -9.08
C TYR A 286 6.74 -8.84 -8.97
N THR A 287 7.46 -9.01 -10.07
CA THR A 287 8.53 -9.99 -10.31
C THR A 287 8.06 -11.46 -10.36
N THR A 288 6.75 -11.69 -10.49
CA THR A 288 6.19 -13.03 -10.68
C THR A 288 5.22 -13.05 -11.86
N ASP A 289 4.90 -14.24 -12.35
CA ASP A 289 3.85 -14.45 -13.35
C ASP A 289 2.50 -14.73 -12.65
N GLN A 290 2.15 -13.92 -11.65
CA GLN A 290 0.94 -14.12 -10.86
C GLN A 290 0.11 -12.87 -10.72
N ILE A 291 -1.20 -13.07 -10.67
CA ILE A 291 -2.19 -12.09 -10.23
C ILE A 291 -2.85 -12.61 -8.97
N ALA A 292 -3.00 -11.75 -7.96
CA ALA A 292 -3.77 -12.02 -6.76
C ALA A 292 -5.21 -11.53 -6.92
N ILE A 293 -6.18 -12.33 -6.46
CA ILE A 293 -7.58 -11.96 -6.34
C ILE A 293 -7.85 -11.67 -4.86
N ILE A 294 -8.18 -10.43 -4.53
CA ILE A 294 -8.24 -9.95 -3.16
C ILE A 294 -9.65 -9.43 -2.85
N ASN A 295 -10.17 -9.79 -1.68
CA ASN A 295 -11.45 -9.31 -1.21
C ASN A 295 -11.31 -7.87 -0.67
N PRO A 296 -11.99 -6.86 -1.27
CA PRO A 296 -11.85 -5.46 -0.88
C PRO A 296 -12.47 -5.12 0.47
N GLN A 297 -13.28 -6.03 1.03
CA GLN A 297 -13.91 -5.80 2.32
C GLN A 297 -12.97 -6.10 3.50
N ASN A 298 -12.09 -7.08 3.34
CA ASN A 298 -11.33 -7.62 4.47
C ASN A 298 -9.86 -7.95 4.18
N GLY A 299 -9.37 -7.79 2.93
CA GLY A 299 -7.97 -8.04 2.56
C GLY A 299 -7.60 -9.51 2.35
N VAL A 300 -8.55 -10.44 2.45
CA VAL A 300 -8.28 -11.86 2.20
C VAL A 300 -7.84 -12.07 0.74
N VAL A 301 -6.72 -12.73 0.54
CA VAL A 301 -6.30 -13.25 -0.76
C VAL A 301 -7.14 -14.50 -1.05
N GLU A 302 -8.17 -14.35 -1.87
CA GLU A 302 -9.11 -15.43 -2.19
C GLU A 302 -8.62 -16.33 -3.32
N GLY A 303 -7.75 -15.81 -4.20
CA GLY A 303 -7.24 -16.55 -5.34
C GLY A 303 -5.85 -16.11 -5.78
N LEU A 304 -5.13 -17.03 -6.43
CA LEU A 304 -3.87 -16.79 -7.14
C LEU A 304 -3.99 -17.35 -8.55
N VAL A 305 -3.74 -16.50 -9.53
CA VAL A 305 -3.75 -16.85 -10.95
C VAL A 305 -2.33 -17.06 -11.41
N ALA A 306 -2.00 -18.28 -11.85
CA ALA A 306 -0.71 -18.58 -12.45
C ALA A 306 -0.77 -18.32 -13.96
N LEU A 307 0.07 -17.40 -14.44
CA LEU A 307 0.15 -16.92 -15.82
C LEU A 307 1.46 -17.31 -16.52
N THR A 308 2.23 -18.20 -15.91
CA THR A 308 3.48 -18.73 -16.51
C THR A 308 3.24 -19.23 -17.92
N GLY A 309 4.02 -18.73 -18.87
CA GLY A 309 3.91 -19.06 -20.28
C GLY A 309 2.88 -18.23 -21.06
N LEU A 310 2.26 -17.21 -20.44
CA LEU A 310 1.41 -16.24 -21.16
C LEU A 310 2.25 -15.45 -22.16
N LEU A 311 3.36 -14.88 -21.71
CA LEU A 311 4.35 -14.27 -22.61
C LEU A 311 5.01 -15.37 -23.45
N ARG A 312 4.88 -15.28 -24.77
CA ARG A 312 5.58 -16.16 -25.71
C ARG A 312 6.87 -15.47 -26.18
N PRO A 313 8.03 -16.15 -26.12
CA PRO A 313 9.25 -15.59 -26.68
C PRO A 313 9.07 -15.29 -28.18
N SER A 314 9.41 -14.09 -28.60
CA SER A 314 9.42 -13.68 -30.01
C SER A 314 10.65 -12.86 -30.32
N ALA A 315 10.99 -12.73 -31.59
CA ALA A 315 12.11 -11.88 -32.02
C ALA A 315 11.84 -10.37 -31.80
N THR A 316 10.57 -9.99 -31.68
CA THR A 316 10.12 -8.60 -31.53
C THR A 316 10.04 -8.18 -30.05
N ASN A 317 10.10 -9.14 -29.11
CA ASN A 317 9.98 -8.86 -27.68
C ASN A 317 11.23 -9.23 -26.86
N ALA A 318 12.42 -9.14 -27.47
CA ALA A 318 13.70 -9.46 -26.81
C ALA A 318 13.94 -8.63 -25.52
N GLN A 319 13.27 -7.49 -25.36
CA GLN A 319 13.32 -6.63 -24.17
C GLN A 319 12.14 -6.82 -23.24
N ALA A 320 11.23 -7.77 -23.54
CA ALA A 320 10.08 -8.02 -22.69
C ALA A 320 10.50 -8.31 -21.25
N ASP A 321 9.85 -7.60 -20.33
CA ASP A 321 10.09 -7.67 -18.89
C ASP A 321 8.85 -8.28 -18.20
N VAL A 322 8.64 -8.02 -16.94
CA VAL A 322 7.63 -8.66 -16.12
C VAL A 322 6.19 -8.38 -16.57
N LEU A 323 5.32 -9.32 -16.26
CA LEU A 323 3.88 -9.17 -16.32
C LEU A 323 3.45 -7.95 -15.52
N ASN A 324 2.75 -7.02 -16.15
CA ASN A 324 2.14 -5.85 -15.52
C ASN A 324 1.13 -5.20 -16.46
N GLY A 325 -0.08 -5.00 -15.97
CA GLY A 325 -1.20 -4.43 -16.72
C GLY A 325 -2.38 -5.38 -16.78
N ILE A 326 -3.47 -4.99 -16.14
CA ILE A 326 -4.75 -5.67 -16.09
C ILE A 326 -5.80 -4.66 -16.54
N ALA A 327 -6.67 -5.04 -17.48
CA ALA A 327 -7.82 -4.23 -17.83
C ALA A 327 -9.06 -5.10 -17.93
N TYR A 328 -10.19 -4.59 -17.49
CA TYR A 328 -11.45 -5.33 -17.50
C TYR A 328 -12.56 -4.56 -18.21
N ASP A 329 -13.27 -5.25 -19.08
CA ASP A 329 -14.49 -4.75 -19.73
C ASP A 329 -15.71 -5.36 -19.01
N PRO A 330 -16.36 -4.64 -18.11
CA PRO A 330 -17.49 -5.16 -17.36
C PRO A 330 -18.73 -5.43 -18.23
N ALA A 331 -18.86 -4.76 -19.38
CA ALA A 331 -20.01 -4.93 -20.27
C ALA A 331 -19.99 -6.29 -20.97
N THR A 332 -18.81 -6.79 -21.32
CA THR A 332 -18.62 -8.06 -22.04
C THR A 332 -17.86 -9.11 -21.21
N GLN A 333 -17.49 -8.79 -19.95
CA GLN A 333 -16.73 -9.65 -19.03
C GLN A 333 -15.40 -10.13 -19.62
N ARG A 334 -14.70 -9.27 -20.37
CA ARG A 334 -13.40 -9.56 -20.96
C ARG A 334 -12.28 -9.07 -20.06
N LEU A 335 -11.34 -9.95 -19.76
CA LEU A 335 -10.13 -9.66 -19.02
C LEU A 335 -8.94 -9.59 -19.98
N PHE A 336 -8.20 -8.50 -19.92
CA PHE A 336 -7.03 -8.24 -20.74
C PHE A 336 -5.78 -8.15 -19.87
N LEU A 337 -4.69 -8.77 -20.32
CA LEU A 337 -3.42 -8.82 -19.62
C LEU A 337 -2.27 -8.50 -20.57
N THR A 338 -1.30 -7.75 -20.10
CA THR A 338 -0.05 -7.48 -20.81
C THR A 338 1.13 -7.43 -19.84
N GLY A 339 2.27 -6.93 -20.29
CA GLY A 339 3.46 -6.71 -19.46
C GLY A 339 4.35 -5.62 -20.03
N LYS A 340 5.39 -5.29 -19.28
CA LYS A 340 6.37 -4.27 -19.65
C LYS A 340 7.14 -4.70 -20.89
N TYR A 341 7.09 -3.86 -21.92
CA TYR A 341 7.71 -4.12 -23.23
C TYR A 341 7.19 -5.37 -23.95
N TRP A 342 5.97 -5.83 -23.60
CA TRP A 342 5.34 -6.93 -24.34
C TRP A 342 4.80 -6.45 -25.68
N ASP A 343 4.88 -7.31 -26.69
CA ASP A 343 4.37 -7.06 -28.05
C ASP A 343 2.91 -7.49 -28.25
N TYR A 344 2.30 -8.10 -27.22
CA TYR A 344 0.90 -8.52 -27.23
C TYR A 344 0.18 -8.16 -25.94
N LEU A 345 -1.10 -7.84 -26.12
CA LEU A 345 -2.14 -7.85 -25.08
C LEU A 345 -2.96 -9.13 -25.26
N TYR A 346 -3.21 -9.84 -24.20
CA TYR A 346 -3.93 -11.10 -24.19
C TYR A 346 -5.31 -10.96 -23.57
N GLN A 347 -6.38 -11.30 -24.32
CA GLN A 347 -7.68 -11.55 -23.73
C GLN A 347 -7.68 -12.96 -23.15
N VAL A 348 -7.97 -13.10 -21.88
CA VAL A 348 -7.93 -14.37 -21.17
C VAL A 348 -9.23 -14.64 -20.42
N ARG A 349 -9.52 -15.92 -20.25
CA ARG A 349 -10.56 -16.41 -19.33
C ARG A 349 -9.90 -17.25 -18.23
N LEU A 350 -10.22 -16.95 -16.98
CA LEU A 350 -9.68 -17.69 -15.85
C LEU A 350 -10.42 -19.02 -15.66
N ARG A 351 -9.70 -20.03 -15.21
CA ARG A 351 -10.22 -21.35 -14.87
C ARG A 351 -9.63 -21.82 -13.54
N GLU A 352 -10.47 -22.14 -12.59
CA GLU A 352 -10.06 -22.78 -11.33
C GLU A 352 -9.42 -24.14 -11.62
N LYS A 353 -8.31 -24.46 -10.95
CA LYS A 353 -7.56 -25.73 -11.10
C LYS A 353 -8.17 -26.85 -10.28
#